data_357029923f697883ca920d2bf6ec0a4d
#
_entry.id   357029923f697883ca920d2bf6ec0a4d
#
_cell.length_a   1.000
_cell.length_b   1.000
_cell.length_c   1.000
_cell.angle_alpha   90.00
_cell.angle_beta   90.00
_cell.angle_gamma   90.00
#
_symmetry.space_group_name_H-M   'P 1'
#
loop_
_entity.id
_entity.type
_entity.pdbx_description
1 polymer ?
#
loop_
_entity_poly.entity_id
_entity_poly.type
_entity_poly.pdbx_seq_one_letter_code
_entity_poly.pdbx_strand_id
1 'polypeptide(L)'
;MKLKSTLFSLLIGGSLGFAQTNPAILEWMQNSTIMGSHYVSGNSTAINDNVLANIQTVQYSASSVYVTTNGIPAYTTGPFLDGNPSLATDQNAIFKFPLNPVQNTGTPTATTGGNIGVFVNGVALFDYRDGVSWKNSTSCLCGGPIAPPCTGDGVWNRDAVVAERAGFDCSKGHPAMGNYHHHQNPSAYKLDLTVLSNICTLYDADGLYVIDSTQHSPLIGFAYDGFPIYGAYGFKNADGTGGIVRIKSSWTLRNITTRTTYYTGASVTAGPAVSVTYPLGYFREDYQYTAPIASDYLDEHNGRFCVTPEYPAGIYCYFATVDANWNSAYPYAVGPTFYGVKTAAKVTSISESVTTYTAPTIGISDVQNDLFEMNVYPNPANDFVAVQINGINKENLNVELFDATGKLVQKSIIYQGKTIAYFDTQTLYSGIYFVKIAGSEGLATRKIVIQK
;
A
#
# COMPACT_ATOMS: atom_id res chain seq x y z
N MET A 1 -57.10 -19.57 -46.30
CA MET A 1 -56.01 -20.05 -45.42
C MET A 1 -54.88 -19.02 -45.54
N LYS A 2 -54.75 -18.07 -44.56
CA LYS A 2 -53.74 -17.02 -44.56
C LYS A 2 -52.66 -17.43 -43.56
N LEU A 3 -51.46 -17.69 -44.05
CA LEU A 3 -50.26 -17.98 -43.23
C LEU A 3 -49.78 -16.66 -42.62
N LYS A 4 -49.75 -16.59 -41.29
CA LYS A 4 -49.11 -15.49 -40.57
C LYS A 4 -47.64 -15.88 -40.32
N SER A 5 -46.74 -15.17 -40.97
CA SER A 5 -45.30 -15.26 -40.72
C SER A 5 -44.95 -14.43 -39.49
N THR A 6 -44.50 -15.10 -38.42
CA THR A 6 -44.03 -14.44 -37.22
C THR A 6 -42.51 -14.24 -37.34
N LEU A 7 -42.10 -12.99 -37.47
CA LEU A 7 -40.69 -12.60 -37.48
C LEU A 7 -40.16 -12.67 -36.06
N PHE A 8 -39.23 -13.58 -35.80
CA PHE A 8 -38.50 -13.69 -34.53
C PHE A 8 -37.27 -12.76 -34.61
N SER A 9 -37.36 -11.57 -34.00
CA SER A 9 -36.20 -10.70 -33.82
C SER A 9 -35.28 -11.29 -32.77
N LEU A 10 -34.15 -11.79 -33.21
CA LEU A 10 -33.05 -12.21 -32.31
C LEU A 10 -32.36 -10.94 -31.82
N LEU A 11 -32.66 -10.51 -30.59
CA LEU A 11 -31.85 -9.52 -29.90
C LEU A 11 -30.51 -10.18 -29.55
N ILE A 12 -29.47 -9.89 -30.30
CA ILE A 12 -28.09 -10.14 -29.88
C ILE A 12 -27.79 -9.09 -28.82
N GLY A 13 -27.97 -9.47 -27.56
CA GLY A 13 -27.46 -8.72 -26.43
C GLY A 13 -25.94 -8.77 -26.46
N GLY A 14 -25.32 -7.74 -27.02
CA GLY A 14 -23.89 -7.49 -26.82
C GLY A 14 -23.65 -7.32 -25.33
N SER A 15 -23.07 -8.31 -24.67
CA SER A 15 -22.50 -8.12 -23.37
C SER A 15 -21.36 -7.11 -23.54
N LEU A 16 -21.62 -5.86 -23.17
CA LEU A 16 -20.57 -4.90 -22.88
C LEU A 16 -19.71 -5.57 -21.80
N GLY A 17 -18.51 -6.02 -22.19
CA GLY A 17 -17.56 -6.54 -21.24
C GLY A 17 -17.30 -5.44 -20.23
N PHE A 18 -17.81 -5.63 -19.01
CA PHE A 18 -17.39 -4.79 -17.90
C PHE A 18 -15.86 -4.92 -17.80
N ALA A 19 -15.18 -3.76 -17.83
CA ALA A 19 -13.74 -3.71 -17.60
C ALA A 19 -13.42 -4.54 -16.36
N GLN A 20 -12.30 -5.28 -16.39
CA GLN A 20 -11.82 -6.06 -15.25
C GLN A 20 -11.82 -5.17 -13.99
N THR A 21 -12.53 -5.58 -12.96
CA THR A 21 -12.71 -4.82 -11.72
C THR A 21 -12.02 -5.46 -10.51
N ASN A 22 -11.21 -6.53 -10.72
CA ASN A 22 -10.53 -7.22 -9.64
C ASN A 22 -9.39 -6.33 -9.07
N PRO A 23 -9.46 -5.94 -7.79
CA PRO A 23 -8.42 -5.09 -7.18
C PRO A 23 -7.00 -5.66 -7.28
N ALA A 24 -6.85 -6.99 -7.31
CA ALA A 24 -5.54 -7.62 -7.54
C ALA A 24 -4.93 -7.32 -8.92
N ILE A 25 -5.68 -6.70 -9.84
CA ILE A 25 -5.16 -6.19 -11.12
C ILE A 25 -5.05 -4.66 -11.08
N LEU A 26 -5.99 -3.97 -10.43
CA LEU A 26 -6.17 -2.52 -10.56
C LEU A 26 -5.26 -1.71 -9.64
N GLU A 27 -4.98 -2.22 -8.44
CA GLU A 27 -4.41 -1.42 -7.33
C GLU A 27 -2.88 -1.28 -7.38
N TRP A 28 -2.22 -1.85 -8.37
CA TRP A 28 -0.77 -1.74 -8.51
C TRP A 28 -0.34 -0.36 -9.02
N MET A 29 0.62 0.25 -8.36
CA MET A 29 1.14 1.58 -8.68
C MET A 29 2.07 1.52 -9.90
N GLN A 30 1.48 1.50 -11.09
CA GLN A 30 2.25 1.48 -12.35
C GLN A 30 2.99 2.80 -12.57
N ASN A 31 4.23 2.71 -13.02
CA ASN A 31 5.08 3.87 -13.30
C ASN A 31 6.02 3.60 -14.48
N SER A 32 6.14 4.59 -15.36
CA SER A 32 7.00 4.55 -16.54
C SER A 32 7.95 5.74 -16.65
N THR A 33 7.95 6.65 -15.69
CA THR A 33 8.68 7.94 -15.77
C THR A 33 9.48 8.28 -14.52
N ILE A 34 9.01 7.89 -13.34
CA ILE A 34 9.64 8.25 -12.06
C ILE A 34 10.80 7.28 -11.80
N MET A 35 11.98 7.82 -11.60
CA MET A 35 13.16 7.07 -11.16
C MET A 35 13.20 6.99 -9.64
N GLY A 36 13.75 5.90 -9.12
CA GLY A 36 14.07 5.78 -7.70
C GLY A 36 15.17 6.76 -7.30
N SER A 37 15.24 7.03 -6.01
CA SER A 37 16.28 7.87 -5.41
C SER A 37 16.61 7.44 -3.99
N HIS A 38 17.80 7.81 -3.52
CA HIS A 38 18.20 7.49 -2.15
C HIS A 38 18.99 8.64 -1.52
N TYR A 39 18.95 8.66 -0.18
CA TYR A 39 19.85 9.48 0.65
C TYR A 39 21.02 8.64 1.14
N VAL A 40 22.16 9.29 1.30
CA VAL A 40 23.33 8.74 2.02
C VAL A 40 23.56 9.53 3.30
N SER A 41 24.14 8.90 4.31
CA SER A 41 24.44 9.56 5.59
C SER A 41 25.29 10.82 5.39
N GLY A 42 24.86 11.92 5.99
CA GLY A 42 25.50 13.22 5.89
C GLY A 42 25.18 14.03 4.62
N ASN A 43 24.35 13.52 3.71
CA ASN A 43 23.89 14.24 2.52
C ASN A 43 22.36 14.33 2.50
N SER A 44 21.84 15.53 2.52
CA SER A 44 20.39 15.80 2.44
C SER A 44 19.86 15.98 1.01
N THR A 45 20.74 15.82 -0.01
CA THR A 45 20.33 15.85 -1.41
C THR A 45 20.13 14.41 -1.90
N ALA A 46 18.95 14.13 -2.42
CA ALA A 46 18.63 12.81 -2.97
C ALA A 46 19.49 12.51 -4.23
N ILE A 47 19.96 11.28 -4.32
CA ILE A 47 20.75 10.76 -5.44
C ILE A 47 19.83 9.89 -6.29
N ASN A 48 19.81 10.11 -7.60
CA ASN A 48 18.99 9.31 -8.53
C ASN A 48 19.59 7.91 -8.73
N ASP A 49 18.76 6.88 -8.64
CA ASP A 49 19.17 5.47 -8.82
C ASP A 49 19.31 5.06 -10.29
N ASN A 50 18.78 5.88 -11.21
CA ASN A 50 18.70 5.58 -12.66
C ASN A 50 17.93 4.27 -12.97
N VAL A 51 17.02 3.90 -12.11
CA VAL A 51 16.13 2.73 -12.23
C VAL A 51 14.70 3.20 -12.03
N LEU A 52 13.77 2.74 -12.88
CA LEU A 52 12.35 3.06 -12.73
C LEU A 52 11.83 2.53 -11.39
N ALA A 53 11.13 3.37 -10.67
CA ALA A 53 10.48 3.03 -9.42
C ALA A 53 9.14 2.30 -9.65
N ASN A 54 8.61 1.69 -8.59
CA ASN A 54 7.30 1.04 -8.51
C ASN A 54 7.12 -0.13 -9.50
N ILE A 55 5.90 -0.28 -10.03
CA ILE A 55 5.53 -1.37 -10.95
C ILE A 55 5.72 -0.92 -12.38
N GLN A 56 6.40 -1.72 -13.20
CA GLN A 56 6.57 -1.44 -14.63
C GLN A 56 5.45 -2.02 -15.47
N THR A 57 5.01 -3.25 -15.17
CA THR A 57 3.89 -3.86 -15.90
C THR A 57 3.00 -4.69 -14.98
N VAL A 58 1.72 -4.73 -15.31
CA VAL A 58 0.74 -5.66 -14.74
C VAL A 58 0.14 -6.47 -15.89
N GLN A 59 0.23 -7.78 -15.80
CA GLN A 59 -0.31 -8.70 -16.79
C GLN A 59 -1.18 -9.75 -16.08
N TYR A 60 -2.26 -10.19 -16.70
CA TYR A 60 -3.16 -11.13 -16.06
C TYR A 60 -3.69 -12.20 -17.04
N SER A 61 -3.96 -13.36 -16.49
CA SER A 61 -4.69 -14.47 -17.12
C SER A 61 -6.09 -14.61 -16.50
N ALA A 62 -6.78 -15.69 -16.78
CA ALA A 62 -8.06 -16.01 -16.14
C ALA A 62 -7.93 -16.31 -14.63
N SER A 63 -6.76 -16.68 -14.14
CA SER A 63 -6.56 -17.15 -12.76
C SER A 63 -5.45 -16.41 -11.99
N SER A 64 -4.60 -15.69 -12.68
CA SER A 64 -3.40 -15.10 -12.07
C SER A 64 -3.14 -13.69 -12.54
N VAL A 65 -2.54 -12.88 -11.68
CA VAL A 65 -1.92 -11.61 -12.04
C VAL A 65 -0.40 -11.73 -11.89
N TYR A 66 0.32 -11.11 -12.83
CA TYR A 66 1.77 -11.02 -12.87
C TYR A 66 2.18 -9.56 -12.79
N VAL A 67 3.04 -9.26 -11.84
CA VAL A 67 3.48 -7.89 -11.54
C VAL A 67 4.99 -7.82 -11.72
N THR A 68 5.43 -7.02 -12.67
CA THR A 68 6.87 -6.78 -12.90
C THR A 68 7.29 -5.52 -12.18
N THR A 69 8.35 -5.61 -11.38
CA THR A 69 8.85 -4.51 -10.55
C THR A 69 10.38 -4.55 -10.41
N ASN A 70 10.97 -3.38 -10.30
CA ASN A 70 12.38 -3.25 -9.92
C ASN A 70 12.59 -3.32 -8.40
N GLY A 71 11.52 -3.33 -7.59
CA GLY A 71 11.60 -3.41 -6.13
C GLY A 71 12.06 -2.11 -5.46
N ILE A 72 12.08 -1.01 -6.20
CA ILE A 72 12.48 0.33 -5.74
C ILE A 72 11.22 1.21 -5.66
N PRO A 73 10.96 1.89 -4.53
CA PRO A 73 9.81 2.76 -4.40
C PRO A 73 10.02 4.11 -5.10
N ALA A 74 8.92 4.85 -5.34
CA ALA A 74 8.98 6.21 -5.90
C ALA A 74 9.38 7.28 -4.86
N TYR A 75 9.29 6.98 -3.57
CA TYR A 75 9.82 7.83 -2.51
C TYR A 75 11.32 7.58 -2.33
N THR A 76 12.03 8.60 -1.81
CA THR A 76 13.47 8.51 -1.58
C THR A 76 13.79 7.56 -0.42
N THR A 77 14.62 6.54 -0.66
CA THR A 77 15.03 5.57 0.36
C THR A 77 16.26 6.03 1.14
N GLY A 78 16.62 5.37 2.23
CA GLY A 78 17.79 5.69 3.05
C GLY A 78 17.67 7.01 3.84
N PRO A 79 18.74 7.44 4.51
CA PRO A 79 19.98 6.71 4.71
C PRO A 79 19.80 5.51 5.64
N PHE A 80 20.53 4.42 5.38
CA PHE A 80 20.55 3.24 6.22
C PHE A 80 21.67 3.37 7.25
N LEU A 81 21.34 3.31 8.55
CA LEU A 81 22.23 3.69 9.64
C LEU A 81 22.85 2.49 10.40
N ASP A 82 22.60 1.28 9.94
CA ASP A 82 23.08 0.03 10.55
C ASP A 82 24.49 -0.38 10.07
N GLY A 83 25.14 0.48 9.26
CA GLY A 83 26.41 0.15 8.61
C GLY A 83 26.25 -0.80 7.41
N ASN A 84 25.02 -1.11 6.99
CA ASN A 84 24.79 -1.89 5.78
C ASN A 84 25.25 -1.08 4.56
N PRO A 85 26.24 -1.58 3.79
CA PRO A 85 26.74 -0.87 2.61
C PRO A 85 25.79 -1.01 1.39
N SER A 86 24.73 -1.84 1.48
CA SER A 86 23.81 -2.05 0.38
C SER A 86 22.92 -0.83 0.17
N LEU A 87 22.72 -0.47 -1.09
CA LEU A 87 21.64 0.39 -1.54
C LEU A 87 20.55 -0.46 -2.17
N ALA A 88 19.36 0.10 -2.31
CA ALA A 88 18.31 -0.52 -3.11
C ALA A 88 18.81 -0.67 -4.57
N THR A 89 18.63 -1.84 -5.15
CA THR A 89 19.04 -2.13 -6.53
C THR A 89 17.90 -2.78 -7.29
N ASP A 90 17.94 -2.68 -8.61
CA ASP A 90 16.97 -3.31 -9.50
C ASP A 90 16.88 -4.82 -9.24
N GLN A 91 15.70 -5.27 -8.84
CA GLN A 91 15.40 -6.67 -8.57
C GLN A 91 14.92 -7.41 -9.82
N ASN A 92 14.53 -6.70 -10.87
CA ASN A 92 13.98 -7.26 -12.11
C ASN A 92 13.04 -8.45 -11.83
N ALA A 93 12.08 -8.21 -10.94
CA ALA A 93 11.26 -9.26 -10.35
C ALA A 93 9.91 -9.37 -11.06
N ILE A 94 9.45 -10.61 -11.27
CA ILE A 94 8.08 -10.89 -11.67
C ILE A 94 7.41 -11.65 -10.53
N PHE A 95 6.36 -11.08 -9.95
CA PHE A 95 5.56 -11.76 -8.93
C PHE A 95 4.25 -12.25 -9.52
N LYS A 96 3.90 -13.50 -9.23
CA LYS A 96 2.63 -14.12 -9.62
C LYS A 96 1.73 -14.21 -8.41
N PHE A 97 0.47 -13.74 -8.50
CA PHE A 97 -0.56 -13.88 -7.47
C PHE A 97 -1.82 -14.52 -8.05
N PRO A 98 -2.58 -15.28 -7.24
CA PRO A 98 -3.90 -15.76 -7.65
C PRO A 98 -4.90 -14.60 -7.68
N LEU A 99 -5.78 -14.58 -8.68
CA LEU A 99 -6.89 -13.61 -8.73
C LEU A 99 -8.04 -13.95 -7.77
N ASN A 100 -8.15 -15.23 -7.40
CA ASN A 100 -9.17 -15.74 -6.50
C ASN A 100 -8.47 -16.53 -5.38
N PRO A 101 -7.97 -15.86 -4.33
CA PRO A 101 -7.35 -16.52 -3.21
C PRO A 101 -8.36 -17.39 -2.46
N VAL A 102 -7.91 -18.51 -1.90
CA VAL A 102 -8.75 -19.46 -1.18
C VAL A 102 -8.21 -19.73 0.22
N GLN A 103 -9.12 -19.91 1.18
CA GLN A 103 -8.76 -20.27 2.54
C GLN A 103 -8.02 -21.61 2.57
N ASN A 104 -6.98 -21.70 3.38
CA ASN A 104 -6.36 -22.98 3.73
C ASN A 104 -7.14 -23.65 4.87
N THR A 105 -7.89 -24.69 4.55
CA THR A 105 -8.66 -25.47 5.54
C THR A 105 -7.86 -26.61 6.17
N GLY A 106 -6.60 -26.79 5.78
CA GLY A 106 -5.67 -27.74 6.36
C GLY A 106 -4.79 -27.12 7.47
N THR A 107 -3.61 -27.68 7.68
CA THR A 107 -2.63 -27.08 8.60
C THR A 107 -2.19 -25.71 8.05
N PRO A 108 -2.29 -24.62 8.83
CA PRO A 108 -1.85 -23.31 8.42
C PRO A 108 -0.38 -23.30 7.98
N THR A 109 -0.10 -22.66 6.85
CA THR A 109 1.28 -22.50 6.36
C THR A 109 1.95 -21.37 7.11
N ALA A 110 3.05 -21.67 7.83
CA ALA A 110 3.83 -20.63 8.51
C ALA A 110 4.45 -19.65 7.50
N THR A 111 4.50 -18.36 7.86
CA THR A 111 5.38 -17.43 7.17
C THR A 111 6.84 -17.86 7.39
N THR A 112 7.69 -17.63 6.38
CA THR A 112 9.10 -18.05 6.43
C THR A 112 9.98 -16.89 6.02
N GLY A 113 11.23 -16.85 6.46
CA GLY A 113 12.17 -15.76 6.14
C GLY A 113 12.18 -15.39 4.65
N GLY A 114 12.35 -14.12 4.35
CA GLY A 114 12.26 -13.53 3.02
C GLY A 114 10.84 -13.07 2.67
N ASN A 115 10.52 -12.99 1.39
CA ASN A 115 9.26 -12.42 0.91
C ASN A 115 8.03 -13.22 1.37
N ILE A 116 7.07 -12.54 1.99
CA ILE A 116 5.76 -13.07 2.37
C ILE A 116 4.60 -12.31 1.72
N GLY A 117 4.91 -11.23 1.01
CA GLY A 117 3.98 -10.40 0.28
C GLY A 117 4.70 -9.37 -0.57
N VAL A 118 3.93 -8.54 -1.30
CA VAL A 118 4.43 -7.44 -2.10
C VAL A 118 3.49 -6.25 -1.91
N PHE A 119 4.02 -5.08 -1.63
CA PHE A 119 3.26 -3.84 -1.57
C PHE A 119 2.86 -3.37 -2.97
N VAL A 120 1.81 -2.57 -3.08
CA VAL A 120 1.28 -2.12 -4.38
C VAL A 120 2.28 -1.28 -5.19
N ASN A 121 3.31 -0.74 -4.56
CA ASN A 121 4.45 -0.08 -5.21
C ASN A 121 5.57 -1.05 -5.63
N GLY A 122 5.37 -2.35 -5.50
CA GLY A 122 6.33 -3.37 -5.91
C GLY A 122 7.44 -3.68 -4.92
N VAL A 123 7.48 -3.00 -3.78
CA VAL A 123 8.43 -3.29 -2.71
C VAL A 123 8.04 -4.56 -1.97
N ALA A 124 9.03 -5.37 -1.60
CA ALA A 124 8.79 -6.61 -0.89
C ALA A 124 8.33 -6.39 0.56
N LEU A 125 7.37 -7.21 1.01
CA LEU A 125 7.10 -7.44 2.43
C LEU A 125 7.84 -8.70 2.85
N PHE A 126 8.80 -8.56 3.77
CA PHE A 126 9.53 -9.68 4.36
C PHE A 126 8.86 -10.17 5.65
N ASP A 127 9.07 -11.44 5.94
CA ASP A 127 8.78 -12.01 7.27
C ASP A 127 9.56 -11.21 8.33
N TYR A 128 8.97 -11.02 9.48
CA TYR A 128 9.57 -10.25 10.58
C TYR A 128 10.69 -10.97 11.33
N ARG A 129 11.12 -12.17 10.89
CA ARG A 129 12.37 -12.82 11.36
C ARG A 129 13.52 -12.38 10.46
N ASP A 130 14.61 -11.96 11.06
CA ASP A 130 15.81 -11.51 10.35
C ASP A 130 16.80 -12.65 10.00
N GLY A 131 16.39 -13.89 10.15
CA GLY A 131 17.26 -15.06 9.93
C GLY A 131 18.21 -15.37 11.08
N VAL A 132 18.13 -14.63 12.19
CA VAL A 132 18.91 -14.88 13.41
C VAL A 132 18.05 -15.60 14.44
N SER A 133 18.61 -16.61 15.08
CA SER A 133 17.98 -17.25 16.24
C SER A 133 18.98 -17.59 17.34
N TRP A 134 18.47 -17.83 18.55
CA TRP A 134 19.31 -18.23 19.65
C TRP A 134 19.86 -19.63 19.44
N LYS A 135 21.13 -19.82 19.81
CA LYS A 135 21.76 -21.14 19.91
C LYS A 135 22.06 -21.47 21.37
N ASN A 136 21.30 -22.39 21.93
CA ASN A 136 21.37 -22.70 23.34
C ASN A 136 22.73 -23.31 23.72
N SER A 137 23.30 -24.18 22.89
CA SER A 137 24.56 -24.88 23.19
C SER A 137 25.78 -23.96 23.32
N THR A 138 25.73 -22.77 22.69
CA THR A 138 26.80 -21.78 22.73
C THR A 138 26.37 -20.47 23.41
N SER A 139 25.12 -20.39 23.84
CA SER A 139 24.53 -19.23 24.51
C SER A 139 24.76 -17.93 23.75
N CYS A 140 24.52 -17.95 22.42
CA CYS A 140 24.68 -16.78 21.56
C CYS A 140 23.62 -16.72 20.44
N LEU A 141 23.49 -15.55 19.83
CA LEU A 141 22.72 -15.38 18.61
C LEU A 141 23.54 -15.89 17.41
N CYS A 142 22.88 -16.61 16.49
CA CYS A 142 23.48 -17.23 15.33
C CYS A 142 22.58 -17.06 14.09
N GLY A 143 23.18 -17.01 12.92
CA GLY A 143 22.47 -16.86 11.62
C GLY A 143 22.50 -15.44 11.10
N GLY A 144 21.89 -15.23 9.93
CA GLY A 144 21.88 -13.93 9.25
C GLY A 144 23.29 -13.38 8.99
N PRO A 145 23.48 -12.07 9.05
CA PRO A 145 24.77 -11.43 8.84
C PRO A 145 25.66 -11.44 10.11
N ILE A 146 25.29 -12.11 11.19
CA ILE A 146 26.06 -12.13 12.45
C ILE A 146 27.31 -13.00 12.29
N ALA A 147 28.47 -12.43 12.65
CA ALA A 147 29.74 -13.15 12.70
C ALA A 147 30.09 -13.52 14.16
N PRO A 148 30.70 -14.71 14.43
CA PRO A 148 31.10 -15.72 13.47
C PRO A 148 29.93 -16.48 12.85
N PRO A 149 30.10 -17.07 11.66
CA PRO A 149 29.05 -17.85 11.03
C PRO A 149 28.71 -19.07 11.90
N CYS A 150 27.50 -19.09 12.38
CA CYS A 150 26.91 -20.20 13.13
C CYS A 150 25.43 -20.32 12.76
N THR A 151 24.84 -21.49 13.00
CA THR A 151 23.42 -21.72 12.77
C THR A 151 22.68 -21.76 14.08
N GLY A 152 21.67 -20.90 14.22
CA GLY A 152 20.79 -20.88 15.39
C GLY A 152 19.91 -22.13 15.49
N ASP A 153 19.28 -22.34 16.61
CA ASP A 153 18.41 -23.50 16.84
C ASP A 153 17.04 -23.38 16.15
N GLY A 154 16.68 -22.16 15.65
CA GLY A 154 15.38 -21.88 15.02
C GLY A 154 14.19 -21.90 15.99
N VAL A 155 14.45 -21.99 17.30
CA VAL A 155 13.45 -22.07 18.36
C VAL A 155 13.05 -20.69 18.86
N TRP A 156 14.04 -19.81 19.09
CA TRP A 156 13.85 -18.41 19.51
C TRP A 156 14.40 -17.52 18.41
N ASN A 157 13.51 -17.05 17.56
CA ASN A 157 13.86 -16.29 16.37
C ASN A 157 13.82 -14.80 16.67
N ARG A 158 14.89 -14.08 16.35
CA ARG A 158 15.00 -12.65 16.56
C ARG A 158 13.99 -11.89 15.67
N ASP A 159 13.36 -10.88 16.27
CA ASP A 159 12.42 -10.01 15.58
C ASP A 159 13.19 -8.90 14.84
N ALA A 160 13.04 -8.86 13.52
CA ALA A 160 13.70 -7.87 12.64
C ALA A 160 13.30 -6.44 12.97
N VAL A 161 12.01 -6.19 13.26
CA VAL A 161 11.51 -4.83 13.55
C VAL A 161 12.21 -4.24 14.78
N VAL A 162 12.50 -5.09 15.78
CA VAL A 162 13.23 -4.67 16.99
C VAL A 162 14.73 -4.57 16.74
N ALA A 163 15.31 -5.57 16.07
CA ALA A 163 16.76 -5.71 15.95
C ALA A 163 17.39 -4.85 14.86
N GLU A 164 16.64 -4.61 13.76
CA GLU A 164 17.15 -3.91 12.58
C GLU A 164 16.66 -2.46 12.51
N ARG A 165 15.89 -2.01 13.51
CA ARG A 165 15.33 -0.65 13.56
C ARG A 165 16.35 0.45 13.28
N ALA A 166 17.58 0.30 13.77
CA ALA A 166 18.65 1.27 13.56
C ALA A 166 19.04 1.41 12.05
N GLY A 167 18.77 0.37 11.27
CA GLY A 167 19.04 0.32 9.83
C GLY A 167 17.91 0.84 8.96
N PHE A 168 16.71 0.98 9.50
CA PHE A 168 15.56 1.42 8.72
C PHE A 168 15.66 2.90 8.35
N ASP A 169 15.23 3.21 7.14
CA ASP A 169 15.05 4.60 6.68
C ASP A 169 13.75 5.22 7.22
N CYS A 170 13.43 6.43 6.76
CA CYS A 170 12.24 7.15 7.20
C CYS A 170 10.91 6.47 6.83
N SER A 171 10.91 5.55 5.87
CA SER A 171 9.76 4.71 5.52
C SER A 171 9.73 3.37 6.24
N LYS A 172 10.66 3.12 7.17
CA LYS A 172 10.81 1.86 7.91
C LYS A 172 11.21 0.69 7.01
N GLY A 173 11.98 0.95 5.97
CA GLY A 173 12.54 -0.05 5.08
C GLY A 173 14.05 -0.03 5.07
N HIS A 174 14.64 -1.10 4.58
CA HIS A 174 16.07 -1.21 4.34
C HIS A 174 16.37 -2.30 3.28
N PRO A 175 17.56 -2.32 2.67
CA PRO A 175 17.92 -3.34 1.70
C PRO A 175 18.60 -4.55 2.35
N ALA A 176 18.27 -5.76 1.88
CA ALA A 176 19.06 -6.96 2.07
C ALA A 176 19.64 -7.39 0.71
N MET A 177 20.96 -7.31 0.53
CA MET A 177 21.64 -7.59 -0.75
C MET A 177 20.99 -6.85 -1.94
N GLY A 178 20.63 -5.57 -1.72
CA GLY A 178 19.97 -4.74 -2.71
C GLY A 178 18.46 -4.86 -2.82
N ASN A 179 17.83 -5.86 -2.22
CA ASN A 179 16.38 -5.97 -2.19
C ASN A 179 15.81 -5.09 -1.07
N TYR A 180 15.32 -3.89 -1.41
CA TYR A 180 14.66 -3.00 -0.47
C TYR A 180 13.32 -3.61 -0.04
N HIS A 181 13.07 -3.63 1.26
CA HIS A 181 11.90 -4.28 1.82
C HIS A 181 11.46 -3.67 3.15
N HIS A 182 10.24 -3.99 3.58
CA HIS A 182 9.71 -3.69 4.90
C HIS A 182 9.36 -4.99 5.63
N HIS A 183 9.47 -4.99 6.96
CA HIS A 183 8.96 -6.04 7.86
C HIS A 183 7.63 -5.63 8.51
N GLN A 184 7.16 -4.42 8.27
CA GLN A 184 6.10 -3.75 9.04
C GLN A 184 5.34 -2.73 8.18
N ASN A 185 4.46 -1.97 8.81
CA ASN A 185 3.79 -0.84 8.19
C ASN A 185 4.79 0.15 7.56
N PRO A 186 4.71 0.42 6.26
CA PRO A 186 5.71 1.21 5.53
C PRO A 186 5.53 2.73 5.66
N SER A 187 4.87 3.23 6.68
CA SER A 187 4.72 4.68 6.90
C SER A 187 5.97 5.31 7.49
N ALA A 188 6.16 6.62 7.25
CA ALA A 188 7.31 7.37 7.73
C ALA A 188 7.42 7.41 9.25
N TYR A 189 8.64 7.54 9.78
CA TYR A 189 8.91 7.62 11.21
C TYR A 189 8.29 8.84 11.89
N LYS A 190 7.96 9.90 11.15
CA LYS A 190 7.23 11.04 11.74
C LYS A 190 5.90 10.65 12.41
N LEU A 191 5.40 9.46 12.11
CA LEU A 191 4.21 8.86 12.71
C LEU A 191 4.55 7.94 13.91
N ASP A 192 5.83 7.76 14.22
CA ASP A 192 6.31 6.96 15.34
C ASP A 192 6.89 7.85 16.46
N LEU A 193 7.00 7.29 17.68
CA LEU A 193 7.59 7.99 18.82
C LEU A 193 9.11 8.16 18.70
N THR A 194 9.78 7.29 17.97
CA THR A 194 11.26 7.28 17.86
C THR A 194 11.65 7.48 16.40
N VAL A 195 12.33 8.58 16.12
CA VAL A 195 12.94 8.89 14.83
C VAL A 195 14.45 8.70 14.94
N LEU A 196 15.02 7.81 14.13
CA LEU A 196 16.45 7.49 14.17
C LEU A 196 17.26 8.28 13.14
N SER A 197 16.66 8.65 12.02
CA SER A 197 17.30 9.47 10.97
C SER A 197 17.00 10.95 11.17
N ASN A 198 18.02 11.79 11.06
CA ASN A 198 17.90 13.25 11.16
C ASN A 198 17.40 13.91 9.87
N ILE A 199 17.22 13.16 8.79
CA ILE A 199 16.70 13.70 7.52
C ILE A 199 15.21 13.43 7.31
N CYS A 200 14.53 12.75 8.22
CA CYS A 200 13.10 12.46 8.09
C CYS A 200 12.22 13.71 8.00
N THR A 201 12.70 14.86 8.47
CA THR A 201 12.01 16.14 8.28
C THR A 201 12.01 16.63 6.83
N LEU A 202 12.93 16.13 6.00
CA LEU A 202 13.01 16.41 4.56
C LEU A 202 12.22 15.39 3.73
N TYR A 203 11.73 14.34 4.37
CA TYR A 203 11.08 13.22 3.73
C TYR A 203 9.61 13.53 3.53
N ASP A 204 9.20 13.72 2.28
CA ASP A 204 7.84 14.12 1.93
C ASP A 204 6.89 12.94 1.76
N ALA A 205 7.43 11.77 1.50
CA ALA A 205 6.63 10.55 1.38
C ALA A 205 6.70 9.73 2.67
N ASP A 206 5.59 9.15 3.04
CA ASP A 206 5.44 8.23 4.16
C ASP A 206 5.42 6.76 3.72
N GLY A 207 5.98 6.49 2.56
CA GLY A 207 5.90 5.19 1.92
C GLY A 207 4.63 5.09 1.07
N LEU A 208 3.71 4.21 1.43
CA LEU A 208 2.51 3.96 0.62
C LEU A 208 1.31 4.83 0.99
N TYR A 209 1.21 5.29 2.22
CA TYR A 209 0.09 6.10 2.70
C TYR A 209 0.42 6.85 3.98
N VAL A 210 -0.28 7.95 4.21
CA VAL A 210 -0.32 8.63 5.50
C VAL A 210 -1.38 7.95 6.36
N ILE A 211 -1.06 7.67 7.65
CA ILE A 211 -2.06 7.13 8.58
C ILE A 211 -3.10 8.23 8.86
N ASP A 212 -4.33 7.99 8.41
CA ASP A 212 -5.50 8.82 8.69
C ASP A 212 -6.50 8.00 9.51
N SER A 213 -6.71 8.40 10.75
CA SER A 213 -7.63 7.71 11.67
C SER A 213 -9.11 7.94 11.37
N THR A 214 -9.43 8.81 10.42
CA THR A 214 -10.81 9.17 10.06
C THR A 214 -11.33 8.41 8.85
N GLN A 215 -10.44 7.74 8.11
CA GLN A 215 -10.78 7.00 6.90
C GLN A 215 -10.32 5.54 6.98
N HIS A 216 -10.95 4.67 6.19
CA HIS A 216 -10.42 3.33 5.97
C HIS A 216 -9.06 3.45 5.30
N SER A 217 -8.05 2.79 5.88
CA SER A 217 -6.73 2.76 5.27
C SER A 217 -6.78 2.15 3.87
N PRO A 218 -5.92 2.60 2.96
CA PRO A 218 -5.87 2.05 1.60
C PRO A 218 -5.41 0.59 1.60
N LEU A 219 -5.68 -0.11 0.51
CA LEU A 219 -5.03 -1.36 0.16
C LEU A 219 -3.56 -1.06 -0.14
N ILE A 220 -2.65 -1.66 0.63
CA ILE A 220 -1.21 -1.38 0.54
C ILE A 220 -0.40 -2.53 -0.07
N GLY A 221 -0.97 -3.71 -0.22
CA GLY A 221 -0.26 -4.87 -0.77
C GLY A 221 -1.09 -6.14 -0.86
N PHE A 222 -0.43 -7.21 -1.28
CA PHE A 222 -0.98 -8.56 -1.31
C PHE A 222 -0.01 -9.54 -0.67
N ALA A 223 -0.53 -10.39 0.21
CA ALA A 223 0.23 -11.48 0.82
C ALA A 223 0.44 -12.64 -0.17
N TYR A 224 1.39 -13.53 0.13
CA TYR A 224 1.73 -14.65 -0.78
C TYR A 224 0.65 -15.76 -0.86
N ASP A 225 -0.44 -15.64 -0.12
CA ASP A 225 -1.65 -16.43 -0.32
C ASP A 225 -2.69 -15.70 -1.21
N GLY A 226 -2.38 -14.48 -1.67
CA GLY A 226 -3.19 -13.67 -2.57
C GLY A 226 -4.19 -12.75 -1.88
N PHE A 227 -4.34 -12.83 -0.57
CA PHE A 227 -5.24 -11.94 0.17
C PHE A 227 -4.66 -10.54 0.32
N PRO A 228 -5.53 -9.48 0.27
CA PRO A 228 -5.09 -8.09 0.37
C PRO A 228 -4.60 -7.74 1.77
N ILE A 229 -3.68 -6.77 1.81
CA ILE A 229 -3.14 -6.16 3.03
C ILE A 229 -3.57 -4.70 3.04
N TYR A 230 -4.19 -4.28 4.14
CA TYR A 230 -4.59 -2.89 4.38
C TYR A 230 -3.70 -2.22 5.42
N GLY A 231 -3.73 -0.90 5.46
CA GLY A 231 -3.13 -0.15 6.55
C GLY A 231 -3.87 -0.34 7.88
N ALA A 232 -3.56 0.50 8.88
CA ALA A 232 -3.90 0.24 10.28
C ALA A 232 -5.36 0.53 10.67
N TYR A 233 -6.13 1.25 9.85
CA TYR A 233 -7.50 1.66 10.17
C TYR A 233 -8.50 1.03 9.21
N GLY A 234 -9.63 0.57 9.74
CA GLY A 234 -10.69 -0.05 8.97
C GLY A 234 -12.05 0.12 9.63
N PHE A 235 -13.11 -0.38 9.00
CA PHE A 235 -14.43 -0.41 9.60
C PHE A 235 -14.42 -1.23 10.89
N LYS A 236 -15.08 -0.75 11.94
CA LYS A 236 -15.15 -1.47 13.22
C LYS A 236 -15.74 -2.87 13.07
N ASN A 237 -16.86 -2.98 12.37
CA ASN A 237 -17.54 -4.25 12.15
C ASN A 237 -17.20 -4.84 10.77
N ALA A 238 -17.27 -6.15 10.66
CA ALA A 238 -16.96 -6.88 9.44
C ALA A 238 -17.89 -6.54 8.25
N ASP A 239 -19.09 -6.06 8.52
CA ASP A 239 -20.10 -5.67 7.54
C ASP A 239 -19.94 -4.22 7.02
N GLY A 240 -18.86 -3.53 7.38
CA GLY A 240 -18.61 -2.13 6.98
C GLY A 240 -19.28 -1.09 7.87
N THR A 241 -19.95 -1.48 8.95
CA THR A 241 -20.61 -0.56 9.89
C THR A 241 -19.73 -0.21 11.10
N GLY A 242 -20.21 0.71 11.95
CA GLY A 242 -19.60 1.06 13.24
C GLY A 242 -18.49 2.11 13.15
N GLY A 243 -18.31 2.73 11.98
CA GLY A 243 -17.30 3.78 11.76
C GLY A 243 -15.88 3.23 11.61
N ILE A 244 -14.92 4.14 11.46
CA ILE A 244 -13.51 3.82 11.29
C ILE A 244 -12.83 3.73 12.66
N VAL A 245 -12.05 2.67 12.86
CA VAL A 245 -11.27 2.44 14.09
C VAL A 245 -9.90 1.88 13.75
N ARG A 246 -8.96 2.01 14.68
CA ARG A 246 -7.70 1.30 14.62
C ARG A 246 -7.96 -0.20 14.78
N ILE A 247 -7.55 -0.99 13.81
CA ILE A 247 -7.64 -2.45 13.84
C ILE A 247 -6.48 -2.99 14.68
N LYS A 248 -6.77 -3.94 15.57
CA LYS A 248 -5.86 -4.36 16.63
C LYS A 248 -5.43 -5.80 16.46
N SER A 249 -4.15 -6.05 16.65
CA SER A 249 -3.63 -7.40 16.78
C SER A 249 -4.20 -8.09 18.03
N SER A 250 -4.44 -9.38 17.95
CA SER A 250 -4.74 -10.26 19.09
C SER A 250 -3.51 -10.93 19.69
N TRP A 251 -2.33 -10.56 19.20
CA TRP A 251 -1.05 -10.99 19.73
C TRP A 251 -0.57 -10.00 20.78
N THR A 252 -0.15 -10.50 21.94
CA THR A 252 0.36 -9.71 23.06
C THR A 252 1.64 -10.32 23.61
N LEU A 253 2.46 -9.50 24.27
CA LEU A 253 3.64 -10.00 24.97
C LEU A 253 3.21 -10.96 26.08
N ARG A 254 3.95 -12.05 26.20
CA ARG A 254 3.82 -13.03 27.29
C ARG A 254 4.35 -12.45 28.60
N ASN A 255 3.81 -12.89 29.71
CA ASN A 255 4.34 -12.57 31.03
C ASN A 255 5.28 -13.70 31.49
N ILE A 256 6.50 -13.69 31.00
CA ILE A 256 7.54 -14.72 31.33
C ILE A 256 8.86 -14.06 31.70
N THR A 257 9.65 -14.75 32.49
CA THR A 257 11.03 -14.37 32.84
C THR A 257 12.06 -15.33 32.24
N THR A 258 11.61 -16.51 31.81
CA THR A 258 12.44 -17.55 31.17
C THR A 258 11.78 -18.00 29.86
N ARG A 259 12.58 -18.39 28.90
CA ARG A 259 12.16 -18.85 27.59
C ARG A 259 12.37 -20.35 27.47
N THR A 260 11.41 -21.15 27.97
CA THR A 260 11.49 -22.62 28.02
C THR A 260 10.26 -23.29 27.39
N THR A 261 9.22 -22.51 27.08
CA THR A 261 7.98 -23.00 26.46
C THR A 261 7.49 -22.03 25.39
N TYR A 262 6.80 -22.54 24.38
CA TYR A 262 5.97 -21.70 23.52
C TYR A 262 4.67 -21.27 24.21
N TYR A 263 3.95 -20.29 23.62
CA TYR A 263 2.67 -19.82 24.17
C TYR A 263 1.61 -20.93 24.22
N THR A 264 1.73 -21.97 23.40
CA THR A 264 0.89 -23.17 23.42
C THR A 264 1.11 -24.07 24.62
N GLY A 265 2.12 -23.78 25.45
CA GLY A 265 2.55 -24.61 26.58
C GLY A 265 3.56 -25.69 26.21
N ALA A 266 3.87 -25.88 24.94
CA ALA A 266 4.85 -26.88 24.51
C ALA A 266 6.26 -26.53 25.02
N SER A 267 6.92 -27.48 25.67
CA SER A 267 8.32 -27.35 26.13
C SER A 267 9.26 -27.34 24.92
N VAL A 268 10.23 -26.43 24.92
CA VAL A 268 11.21 -26.25 23.84
C VAL A 268 12.61 -26.03 24.41
N THR A 269 13.62 -26.15 23.55
CA THR A 269 15.00 -25.77 23.89
C THR A 269 15.04 -24.36 24.46
N ALA A 270 15.72 -24.18 25.61
CA ALA A 270 15.75 -22.92 26.33
C ALA A 270 16.39 -21.80 25.49
N GLY A 271 15.75 -20.65 25.48
CA GLY A 271 16.30 -19.38 25.02
C GLY A 271 17.00 -18.61 26.15
N PRO A 272 17.53 -17.41 25.85
CA PRO A 272 18.12 -16.56 26.89
C PRO A 272 17.04 -16.09 27.87
N ALA A 273 17.41 -15.94 29.15
CA ALA A 273 16.51 -15.34 30.13
C ALA A 273 16.11 -13.92 29.71
N VAL A 274 14.91 -13.50 30.12
CA VAL A 274 14.47 -12.10 29.91
C VAL A 274 15.41 -11.19 30.71
N SER A 275 15.97 -10.20 30.04
CA SER A 275 16.98 -9.29 30.59
C SER A 275 16.99 -7.96 29.81
N VAL A 276 17.83 -7.03 30.22
CA VAL A 276 18.07 -5.78 29.48
C VAL A 276 18.62 -6.06 28.08
N THR A 277 19.46 -7.10 27.93
CA THR A 277 20.02 -7.50 26.62
C THR A 277 18.99 -8.21 25.75
N TYR A 278 18.12 -9.01 26.34
CA TYR A 278 17.09 -9.76 25.64
C TYR A 278 15.71 -9.48 26.27
N PRO A 279 15.17 -8.26 26.13
CA PRO A 279 13.88 -7.90 26.72
C PRO A 279 12.75 -8.72 26.08
N LEU A 280 11.58 -8.73 26.71
CA LEU A 280 10.37 -9.27 26.08
C LEU A 280 10.06 -8.51 24.77
N GLY A 281 9.72 -9.26 23.72
CA GLY A 281 9.52 -8.75 22.37
C GLY A 281 10.78 -8.82 21.50
N TYR A 282 11.94 -9.22 22.05
CA TYR A 282 13.17 -9.40 21.26
C TYR A 282 13.10 -10.62 20.34
N PHE A 283 12.33 -11.64 20.73
CA PHE A 283 12.06 -12.83 19.93
C PHE A 283 10.58 -12.92 19.60
N ARG A 284 10.26 -13.38 18.38
CA ARG A 284 8.86 -13.55 17.95
C ARG A 284 8.08 -14.49 18.89
N GLU A 285 8.74 -15.45 19.51
CA GLU A 285 8.13 -16.42 20.42
C GLU A 285 7.85 -15.82 21.83
N ASP A 286 8.21 -14.57 22.06
CA ASP A 286 7.81 -13.79 23.24
C ASP A 286 6.34 -13.37 23.22
N TYR A 287 5.67 -13.53 22.07
CA TYR A 287 4.27 -13.18 21.91
C TYR A 287 3.35 -14.39 22.08
N GLN A 288 2.14 -14.13 22.50
CA GLN A 288 1.06 -15.11 22.60
C GLN A 288 -0.18 -14.60 21.89
N TYR A 289 -0.91 -15.52 21.29
CA TYR A 289 -2.22 -15.25 20.72
C TYR A 289 -3.33 -15.40 21.77
N THR A 290 -4.27 -14.49 21.77
CA THR A 290 -5.52 -14.57 22.53
C THR A 290 -6.67 -14.34 21.57
N ALA A 291 -7.69 -15.19 21.62
CA ALA A 291 -8.84 -15.04 20.73
C ALA A 291 -9.44 -13.62 20.79
N PRO A 292 -9.91 -13.06 19.65
CA PRO A 292 -10.46 -11.71 19.57
C PRO A 292 -11.54 -11.45 20.61
N ILE A 293 -11.42 -10.35 21.35
CA ILE A 293 -12.37 -9.95 22.40
C ILE A 293 -13.40 -8.93 21.92
N ALA A 294 -13.22 -8.37 20.71
CA ALA A 294 -14.10 -7.40 20.07
C ALA A 294 -13.94 -7.46 18.54
N SER A 295 -14.88 -6.84 17.82
CA SER A 295 -14.93 -6.89 16.35
C SER A 295 -13.77 -6.17 15.66
N ASP A 296 -13.05 -5.30 16.36
CA ASP A 296 -11.87 -4.56 15.87
C ASP A 296 -10.53 -5.28 16.13
N TYR A 297 -10.58 -6.53 16.65
CA TYR A 297 -9.41 -7.39 16.82
C TYR A 297 -9.32 -8.43 15.69
N LEU A 298 -8.09 -8.76 15.34
CA LEU A 298 -7.73 -9.69 14.28
C LEU A 298 -7.57 -11.13 14.81
N ASP A 299 -7.64 -12.09 13.92
CA ASP A 299 -7.40 -13.51 14.23
C ASP A 299 -5.89 -13.83 14.38
N GLU A 300 -5.57 -15.12 14.48
CA GLU A 300 -4.20 -15.62 14.65
C GLU A 300 -3.28 -15.36 13.46
N HIS A 301 -3.84 -15.07 12.28
CA HIS A 301 -3.10 -14.76 11.05
C HIS A 301 -2.87 -13.25 10.87
N ASN A 302 -3.35 -12.43 11.80
CA ASN A 302 -3.39 -10.96 11.73
C ASN A 302 -4.33 -10.42 10.65
N GLY A 303 -5.46 -11.09 10.46
CA GLY A 303 -6.48 -10.72 9.50
C GLY A 303 -7.90 -10.95 10.01
N ARG A 304 -8.85 -10.68 9.15
CA ARG A 304 -10.27 -11.00 9.35
C ARG A 304 -11.02 -10.94 8.02
N PHE A 305 -12.15 -11.65 7.92
CA PHE A 305 -13.11 -11.43 6.83
C PHE A 305 -13.87 -10.12 7.09
N CYS A 306 -13.85 -9.17 6.15
CA CYS A 306 -14.60 -7.92 6.27
C CYS A 306 -14.83 -7.24 4.91
N VAL A 307 -15.80 -6.33 4.90
CA VAL A 307 -16.02 -5.38 3.81
C VAL A 307 -14.91 -4.32 3.82
N THR A 308 -14.45 -3.93 2.66
CA THR A 308 -13.49 -2.82 2.44
C THR A 308 -13.95 -1.98 1.24
N PRO A 309 -13.37 -0.79 1.01
CA PRO A 309 -13.72 0.02 -0.15
C PRO A 309 -13.58 -0.72 -1.49
N GLU A 310 -12.51 -1.51 -1.66
CA GLU A 310 -12.22 -2.26 -2.90
C GLU A 310 -12.97 -3.59 -2.98
N TYR A 311 -13.43 -4.12 -1.85
CA TYR A 311 -14.17 -5.39 -1.77
C TYR A 311 -15.50 -5.21 -1.02
N PRO A 312 -16.51 -4.59 -1.66
CA PRO A 312 -17.80 -4.30 -1.02
C PRO A 312 -18.65 -5.56 -0.69
N ALA A 313 -18.32 -6.70 -1.28
CA ALA A 313 -18.93 -7.99 -0.92
C ALA A 313 -18.21 -8.69 0.25
N GLY A 314 -17.12 -8.11 0.73
CA GLY A 314 -16.26 -8.70 1.74
C GLY A 314 -15.24 -9.67 1.17
N ILE A 315 -14.06 -9.69 1.79
CA ILE A 315 -12.97 -10.64 1.55
C ILE A 315 -12.22 -10.81 2.88
N TYR A 316 -11.46 -11.87 3.01
CA TYR A 316 -10.47 -11.92 4.09
C TYR A 316 -9.33 -10.94 3.79
N CYS A 317 -8.93 -10.13 4.77
CA CYS A 317 -7.87 -9.15 4.62
C CYS A 317 -6.94 -9.17 5.84
N TYR A 318 -5.66 -8.96 5.57
CA TYR A 318 -4.66 -8.65 6.58
C TYR A 318 -4.62 -7.14 6.83
N PHE A 319 -4.14 -6.75 8.02
CA PHE A 319 -3.95 -5.34 8.38
C PHE A 319 -2.54 -5.10 8.89
N ALA A 320 -1.91 -4.03 8.43
CA ALA A 320 -0.64 -3.57 9.00
C ALA A 320 -0.91 -2.90 10.35
N THR A 321 -0.72 -3.67 11.43
CA THR A 321 -1.11 -3.27 12.78
C THR A 321 -0.15 -2.29 13.43
N VAL A 322 -0.71 -1.31 14.15
CA VAL A 322 0.02 -0.34 14.97
C VAL A 322 -0.59 -0.24 16.37
N ASP A 323 0.19 0.23 17.35
CA ASP A 323 -0.29 0.53 18.69
C ASP A 323 -1.03 1.89 18.77
N ALA A 324 -1.39 2.34 19.96
CA ALA A 324 -2.09 3.61 20.15
C ALA A 324 -1.24 4.85 19.82
N ASN A 325 0.07 4.70 19.75
CA ASN A 325 1.04 5.74 19.41
C ASN A 325 1.56 5.59 17.97
N TRP A 326 0.91 4.71 17.17
CA TRP A 326 1.25 4.41 15.77
C TRP A 326 2.60 3.70 15.57
N ASN A 327 3.20 3.17 16.62
CA ASN A 327 4.33 2.26 16.47
C ASN A 327 3.82 0.92 15.92
N SER A 328 4.62 0.28 15.09
CA SER A 328 4.27 -1.02 14.53
C SER A 328 4.07 -2.07 15.62
N ALA A 329 2.96 -2.80 15.55
CA ALA A 329 2.54 -3.79 16.54
C ALA A 329 2.59 -5.21 15.96
N TYR A 330 3.24 -6.12 16.69
CA TYR A 330 3.37 -7.54 16.29
C TYR A 330 2.00 -8.19 15.98
N PRO A 331 1.86 -9.00 14.93
CA PRO A 331 2.86 -9.47 13.96
C PRO A 331 3.02 -8.57 12.71
N TYR A 332 2.80 -7.30 12.86
CA TYR A 332 3.07 -6.18 11.95
C TYR A 332 2.18 -6.11 10.70
N ALA A 333 2.10 -7.17 9.87
CA ALA A 333 1.26 -7.22 8.69
C ALA A 333 0.64 -8.61 8.50
N VAL A 334 1.41 -9.62 8.11
CA VAL A 334 0.97 -10.98 7.80
C VAL A 334 1.69 -11.96 8.71
N GLY A 335 0.99 -12.87 9.31
CA GLY A 335 1.62 -13.93 10.10
C GLY A 335 1.09 -14.06 11.53
N PRO A 336 1.63 -15.05 12.26
CA PRO A 336 2.76 -15.96 11.95
C PRO A 336 2.48 -17.04 10.89
N THR A 337 1.25 -17.18 10.44
CA THR A 337 0.83 -18.11 9.40
C THR A 337 -0.03 -17.38 8.38
N PHE A 338 -0.09 -17.91 7.15
CA PHE A 338 -1.05 -17.46 6.16
C PHE A 338 -2.44 -18.02 6.44
N TYR A 339 -3.47 -17.21 6.22
CA TYR A 339 -4.86 -17.65 6.24
C TYR A 339 -5.19 -18.53 5.03
N GLY A 340 -4.66 -18.14 3.87
CA GLY A 340 -4.95 -18.80 2.61
C GLY A 340 -3.90 -19.83 2.20
N VAL A 341 -4.20 -20.49 1.09
CA VAL A 341 -3.24 -21.38 0.42
C VAL A 341 -2.16 -20.55 -0.23
N LYS A 342 -0.92 -20.66 0.24
CA LYS A 342 0.22 -19.94 -0.33
C LYS A 342 0.50 -20.42 -1.76
N THR A 343 0.15 -19.61 -2.74
CA THR A 343 0.35 -19.90 -4.18
C THR A 343 1.17 -18.85 -4.91
N ALA A 344 1.32 -17.63 -4.35
CA ALA A 344 2.13 -16.59 -4.96
C ALA A 344 3.63 -16.89 -4.82
N ALA A 345 4.38 -16.46 -5.82
CA ALA A 345 5.82 -16.62 -5.86
C ALA A 345 6.48 -15.59 -6.79
N LYS A 346 7.78 -15.34 -6.58
CA LYS A 346 8.65 -14.74 -7.60
C LYS A 346 8.87 -15.80 -8.68
N VAL A 347 8.59 -15.45 -9.93
CA VAL A 347 8.78 -16.33 -11.10
C VAL A 347 9.85 -15.75 -12.03
N THR A 348 10.43 -16.60 -12.84
CA THR A 348 11.48 -16.17 -13.80
C THR A 348 10.91 -15.79 -15.16
N SER A 349 9.70 -16.23 -15.47
CA SER A 349 9.00 -15.92 -16.72
C SER A 349 7.50 -16.20 -16.60
N ILE A 350 6.72 -15.64 -17.50
CA ILE A 350 5.30 -15.91 -17.64
C ILE A 350 5.11 -17.02 -18.67
N SER A 351 4.55 -18.14 -18.25
CA SER A 351 4.42 -19.36 -19.08
C SER A 351 3.02 -19.57 -19.65
N GLU A 352 2.09 -18.63 -19.45
CA GLU A 352 0.72 -18.69 -19.94
C GLU A 352 0.36 -17.44 -20.75
N SER A 353 -0.71 -17.51 -21.54
CA SER A 353 -1.22 -16.33 -22.26
C SER A 353 -1.80 -15.31 -21.29
N VAL A 354 -1.36 -14.07 -21.40
CA VAL A 354 -1.76 -12.98 -20.52
C VAL A 354 -2.21 -11.76 -21.34
N THR A 355 -3.07 -10.97 -20.72
CA THR A 355 -3.44 -9.63 -21.17
C THR A 355 -2.66 -8.62 -20.34
N THR A 356 -2.07 -7.61 -20.98
CA THR A 356 -1.44 -6.50 -20.26
C THR A 356 -2.54 -5.54 -19.80
N TYR A 357 -2.56 -5.26 -18.50
CA TYR A 357 -3.40 -4.24 -17.92
C TYR A 357 -2.72 -2.89 -18.12
N THR A 358 -3.42 -2.00 -18.78
CA THR A 358 -3.07 -0.57 -18.82
C THR A 358 -4.07 0.11 -17.90
N ALA A 359 -3.59 0.70 -16.82
CA ALA A 359 -4.46 1.53 -15.98
C ALA A 359 -5.19 2.49 -16.91
N PRO A 360 -6.52 2.58 -16.84
CA PRO A 360 -7.20 3.62 -17.57
C PRO A 360 -6.47 4.89 -17.18
N THR A 361 -5.92 5.57 -18.15
CA THR A 361 -5.47 6.92 -17.96
C THR A 361 -6.70 7.71 -17.51
N ILE A 362 -6.98 7.69 -16.19
CA ILE A 362 -7.60 8.79 -15.52
C ILE A 362 -6.46 9.83 -15.40
N GLY A 363 -5.72 9.99 -16.50
CA GLY A 363 -5.15 11.23 -16.81
C GLY A 363 -6.39 12.08 -17.07
N ILE A 364 -6.54 13.12 -16.33
CA ILE A 364 -6.59 14.37 -17.02
C ILE A 364 -5.36 14.30 -17.93
N SER A 365 -5.47 13.58 -19.06
CA SER A 365 -4.70 13.92 -20.21
C SER A 365 -4.91 15.44 -20.25
N ASP A 366 -3.85 16.21 -20.21
CA ASP A 366 -3.91 17.43 -20.99
C ASP A 366 -4.54 16.94 -22.28
N VAL A 367 -5.85 17.08 -22.39
CA VAL A 367 -6.56 16.94 -23.63
C VAL A 367 -5.99 18.12 -24.38
N GLN A 368 -4.89 17.85 -25.10
CA GLN A 368 -4.37 18.76 -26.12
C GLN A 368 -5.33 18.79 -27.33
N ASN A 369 -6.58 18.66 -27.06
CA ASN A 369 -7.76 19.11 -27.74
C ASN A 369 -8.57 19.96 -26.76
N ASP A 370 -7.90 20.83 -26.00
CA ASP A 370 -8.53 22.00 -25.42
C ASP A 370 -9.05 22.82 -26.60
N LEU A 371 -10.29 22.55 -26.99
CA LEU A 371 -10.99 23.38 -27.98
C LEU A 371 -11.18 24.80 -27.43
N PHE A 372 -10.90 24.97 -26.11
CA PHE A 372 -10.85 26.25 -25.44
C PHE A 372 -9.50 26.43 -24.77
N GLU A 373 -8.68 27.37 -25.20
CA GLU A 373 -7.58 27.86 -24.38
C GLU A 373 -8.17 28.55 -23.16
N MET A 374 -8.02 27.91 -22.00
CA MET A 374 -8.59 28.36 -20.74
C MET A 374 -7.49 28.77 -19.76
N ASN A 375 -7.58 29.99 -19.25
CA ASN A 375 -6.79 30.49 -18.14
C ASN A 375 -7.62 30.56 -16.87
N VAL A 376 -7.04 30.14 -15.76
CA VAL A 376 -7.71 30.16 -14.45
C VAL A 376 -6.79 30.86 -13.44
N TYR A 377 -7.27 31.96 -12.87
CA TYR A 377 -6.46 32.79 -12.00
C TYR A 377 -7.31 33.57 -10.95
N PRO A 378 -6.71 33.95 -9.80
CA PRO A 378 -5.40 33.52 -9.33
C PRO A 378 -5.36 32.03 -9.03
N ASN A 379 -4.19 31.42 -9.10
CA ASN A 379 -3.94 30.05 -8.68
C ASN A 379 -2.55 29.98 -8.02
N PRO A 380 -2.44 29.84 -6.70
CA PRO A 380 -3.52 29.62 -5.70
C PRO A 380 -4.52 30.77 -5.60
N ALA A 381 -5.78 30.41 -5.32
CA ALA A 381 -6.90 31.32 -5.10
C ALA A 381 -7.25 31.45 -3.61
N ASN A 382 -7.72 32.61 -3.20
CA ASN A 382 -8.25 32.85 -1.85
C ASN A 382 -9.76 33.17 -1.88
N ASP A 383 -10.13 34.34 -2.39
CA ASP A 383 -11.50 34.85 -2.30
C ASP A 383 -12.34 34.57 -3.54
N PHE A 384 -11.70 34.51 -4.69
CA PHE A 384 -12.35 34.19 -5.95
C PHE A 384 -11.40 33.50 -6.93
N VAL A 385 -11.99 32.91 -7.95
CA VAL A 385 -11.29 32.38 -9.14
C VAL A 385 -11.98 32.93 -10.38
N ALA A 386 -11.19 33.49 -11.27
CA ALA A 386 -11.61 33.87 -12.62
C ALA A 386 -11.27 32.75 -13.60
N VAL A 387 -12.20 32.43 -14.47
CA VAL A 387 -12.07 31.45 -15.54
C VAL A 387 -12.24 32.17 -16.87
N GLN A 388 -11.16 32.32 -17.62
CA GLN A 388 -11.13 33.07 -18.87
C GLN A 388 -10.80 32.16 -20.04
N ILE A 389 -11.54 32.27 -21.12
CA ILE A 389 -11.26 31.63 -22.40
C ILE A 389 -10.62 32.65 -23.39
N ASN A 390 -9.75 32.12 -24.25
CA ASN A 390 -9.23 32.90 -25.38
C ASN A 390 -10.20 32.80 -26.57
N GLY A 391 -10.52 33.94 -27.13
CA GLY A 391 -11.47 34.04 -28.26
C GLY A 391 -12.90 34.30 -27.83
N ILE A 392 -13.78 34.56 -28.77
CA ILE A 392 -15.19 34.86 -28.55
C ILE A 392 -16.00 33.57 -28.72
N ASN A 393 -16.69 33.17 -27.66
CA ASN A 393 -17.59 32.01 -27.71
C ASN A 393 -18.86 32.32 -28.50
N LYS A 394 -19.35 31.34 -29.26
CA LYS A 394 -20.55 31.42 -30.09
C LYS A 394 -21.81 30.94 -29.35
N GLU A 395 -21.67 30.40 -28.17
CA GLU A 395 -22.75 29.84 -27.34
C GLU A 395 -22.50 30.09 -25.84
N ASN A 396 -23.48 29.79 -24.99
CA ASN A 396 -23.29 29.80 -23.57
C ASN A 396 -22.47 28.56 -23.15
N LEU A 397 -21.36 28.78 -22.45
CA LEU A 397 -20.50 27.70 -21.94
C LEU A 397 -20.75 27.44 -20.47
N ASN A 398 -21.06 26.20 -20.13
CA ASN A 398 -21.19 25.80 -18.72
C ASN A 398 -19.80 25.70 -18.10
N VAL A 399 -19.64 26.34 -16.95
CA VAL A 399 -18.41 26.31 -16.14
C VAL A 399 -18.75 25.68 -14.80
N GLU A 400 -18.07 24.61 -14.46
CA GLU A 400 -18.34 23.82 -13.27
C GLU A 400 -17.06 23.73 -12.42
N LEU A 401 -17.22 23.88 -11.10
CA LEU A 401 -16.15 23.71 -10.13
C LEU A 401 -16.41 22.43 -9.33
N PHE A 402 -15.43 21.53 -9.33
CA PHE A 402 -15.45 20.26 -8.60
C PHE A 402 -14.38 20.25 -7.52
N ASP A 403 -14.64 19.58 -6.41
CA ASP A 403 -13.62 19.25 -5.41
C ASP A 403 -12.74 18.07 -5.85
N ALA A 404 -11.75 17.73 -5.06
CA ALA A 404 -10.81 16.64 -5.35
C ALA A 404 -11.47 15.25 -5.43
N THR A 405 -12.69 15.10 -4.90
CA THR A 405 -13.47 13.85 -4.97
C THR A 405 -14.34 13.76 -6.23
N GLY A 406 -14.33 14.81 -7.07
CA GLY A 406 -15.21 14.92 -8.24
C GLY A 406 -16.64 15.39 -7.92
N LYS A 407 -16.92 15.81 -6.68
CA LYS A 407 -18.20 16.39 -6.28
C LYS A 407 -18.32 17.81 -6.84
N LEU A 408 -19.41 18.09 -7.51
CA LEU A 408 -19.73 19.42 -7.99
C LEU A 408 -19.96 20.38 -6.80
N VAL A 409 -19.17 21.48 -6.76
CA VAL A 409 -19.20 22.48 -5.71
C VAL A 409 -19.98 23.73 -6.13
N GLN A 410 -19.68 24.25 -7.32
CA GLN A 410 -20.33 25.44 -7.87
C GLN A 410 -20.50 25.33 -9.40
N LYS A 411 -21.45 26.11 -9.92
CA LYS A 411 -21.67 26.31 -11.38
C LYS A 411 -21.65 27.78 -11.72
N SER A 412 -21.16 28.10 -12.91
CA SER A 412 -21.18 29.41 -13.52
C SER A 412 -21.40 29.29 -15.04
N ILE A 413 -21.58 30.38 -15.74
CA ILE A 413 -21.76 30.39 -17.19
C ILE A 413 -20.91 31.52 -17.81
N ILE A 414 -20.16 31.19 -18.84
CA ILE A 414 -19.61 32.20 -19.75
C ILE A 414 -20.67 32.41 -20.85
N TYR A 415 -21.38 33.52 -20.80
CA TYR A 415 -22.41 33.82 -21.77
C TYR A 415 -21.82 34.06 -23.15
N GLN A 416 -22.62 33.79 -24.19
CA GLN A 416 -22.26 34.05 -25.59
C GLN A 416 -21.69 35.46 -25.74
N GLY A 417 -20.57 35.60 -26.44
CA GLY A 417 -19.86 36.85 -26.66
C GLY A 417 -19.09 37.39 -25.44
N LYS A 418 -19.07 36.65 -24.33
CA LYS A 418 -18.24 36.93 -23.15
C LYS A 418 -17.08 35.95 -23.07
N THR A 419 -16.04 36.33 -22.35
CA THR A 419 -14.81 35.52 -22.25
C THR A 419 -14.47 35.07 -20.86
N ILE A 420 -15.27 35.45 -19.82
CA ILE A 420 -14.89 35.24 -18.41
C ILE A 420 -16.11 34.89 -17.56
N ALA A 421 -15.89 33.98 -16.60
CA ALA A 421 -16.78 33.70 -15.48
C ALA A 421 -15.99 33.70 -14.18
N TYR A 422 -16.71 33.78 -13.05
CA TYR A 422 -16.12 33.82 -11.71
C TYR A 422 -16.77 32.78 -10.80
N PHE A 423 -15.97 32.26 -9.88
CA PHE A 423 -16.40 31.49 -8.71
C PHE A 423 -16.02 32.25 -7.44
N ASP A 424 -16.94 32.36 -6.51
CA ASP A 424 -16.64 32.80 -5.14
C ASP A 424 -16.06 31.61 -4.37
N THR A 425 -14.84 31.76 -3.91
CA THR A 425 -14.15 30.70 -3.16
C THR A 425 -14.05 31.00 -1.67
N GLN A 426 -14.64 32.09 -1.15
CA GLN A 426 -14.51 32.51 0.25
C GLN A 426 -14.97 31.44 1.24
N THR A 427 -16.01 30.69 0.89
CA THR A 427 -16.60 29.64 1.74
C THR A 427 -15.98 28.25 1.52
N LEU A 428 -15.04 28.11 0.59
CA LEU A 428 -14.40 26.84 0.27
C LEU A 428 -13.19 26.61 1.16
N TYR A 429 -12.93 25.36 1.49
CA TYR A 429 -11.74 24.96 2.26
C TYR A 429 -10.48 24.99 1.39
N SER A 430 -9.31 25.16 2.04
CA SER A 430 -8.02 24.98 1.38
C SER A 430 -7.92 23.58 0.78
N GLY A 431 -7.49 23.47 -0.46
CA GLY A 431 -7.41 22.18 -1.15
C GLY A 431 -7.30 22.29 -2.68
N ILE A 432 -7.31 21.13 -3.32
CA ILE A 432 -7.30 21.01 -4.77
C ILE A 432 -8.74 20.97 -5.29
N TYR A 433 -9.00 21.73 -6.35
CA TYR A 433 -10.26 21.77 -7.07
C TYR A 433 -10.02 21.70 -8.57
N PHE A 434 -11.06 21.41 -9.33
CA PHE A 434 -11.02 21.31 -10.78
C PHE A 434 -12.10 22.18 -11.40
N VAL A 435 -11.70 23.05 -12.32
CA VAL A 435 -12.62 23.84 -13.15
C VAL A 435 -12.79 23.11 -14.46
N LYS A 436 -14.04 22.91 -14.87
CA LYS A 436 -14.42 22.30 -16.15
C LYS A 436 -15.27 23.26 -16.94
N ILE A 437 -14.94 23.50 -18.20
CA ILE A 437 -15.80 24.17 -19.20
C ILE A 437 -16.32 23.13 -20.18
N ALA A 438 -17.60 23.18 -20.50
CA ALA A 438 -18.20 22.33 -21.52
C ALA A 438 -19.08 23.14 -22.45
N GLY A 439 -18.96 22.89 -23.76
CA GLY A 439 -19.75 23.44 -24.86
C GLY A 439 -19.91 22.43 -25.98
N SER A 440 -20.62 22.83 -27.07
CA SER A 440 -20.87 21.95 -28.23
C SER A 440 -19.58 21.52 -28.95
N GLU A 441 -18.55 22.34 -28.90
CA GLU A 441 -17.26 22.09 -29.55
C GLU A 441 -16.31 21.22 -28.72
N GLY A 442 -16.64 20.94 -27.40
CA GLY A 442 -15.87 20.07 -26.54
C GLY A 442 -15.81 20.52 -25.06
N LEU A 443 -14.77 20.10 -24.35
CA LEU A 443 -14.56 20.44 -22.96
C LEU A 443 -13.09 20.80 -22.70
N ALA A 444 -12.86 21.61 -21.66
CA ALA A 444 -11.55 21.88 -21.08
C ALA A 444 -11.60 21.76 -19.57
N THR A 445 -10.51 21.31 -18.94
CA THR A 445 -10.40 21.18 -17.47
C THR A 445 -9.06 21.74 -16.98
N ARG A 446 -9.07 22.45 -15.83
CA ARG A 446 -7.85 22.95 -15.17
C ARG A 446 -7.89 22.69 -13.67
N LYS A 447 -6.77 22.30 -13.13
CA LYS A 447 -6.56 22.20 -11.69
C LYS A 447 -6.31 23.58 -11.09
N ILE A 448 -6.95 23.85 -9.97
CA ILE A 448 -6.68 25.03 -9.14
C ILE A 448 -6.40 24.61 -7.69
N VAL A 449 -5.70 25.48 -6.97
CA VAL A 449 -5.46 25.36 -5.54
C VAL A 449 -6.18 26.50 -4.83
N ILE A 450 -7.00 26.19 -3.84
CA ILE A 450 -7.57 27.19 -2.94
C ILE A 450 -6.72 27.18 -1.65
N GLN A 451 -6.28 28.37 -1.25
CA GLN A 451 -5.43 28.55 -0.08
C GLN A 451 -6.02 29.66 0.78
N LYS A 452 -6.42 29.31 2.03
CA LYS A 452 -6.95 30.19 3.06
C LYS A 452 -5.90 30.49 4.11
#